data_fe64f6e4326ec30f977058286f6c54aa
#
_entry.id   fe64f6e4326ec30f977058286f6c54aa
#
_cell.length_a   1.000
_cell.length_b   1.000
_cell.length_c   1.000
_cell.angle_alpha   90.00
_cell.angle_beta   90.00
_cell.angle_gamma   90.00
#
_symmetry.space_group_name_H-M   'P 1'
#
loop_
_entity.id
_entity.type
_entity.pdbx_description
1 polymer ?
#
loop_
_entity_poly.entity_id
_entity_poly.type
_entity_poly.pdbx_seq_one_letter_code
_entity_poly.pdbx_strand_id
1 'polypeptide(L)'
;MTQHFQPINAFKKEPYKKVLCFPKVKESEIEKRLKELKKLGVTHVSFTGPLQIEKCRILGKGYVGMVVLAKKDNNIVALKIRRVDSPRKNMTNEAKLLKAANKLDIGPKFVKSSKNFLIMEYIEGEKIIDWAKKSTTKPQEIRSVLNNVLRECYLLDDAEVDHGELSTIDKHVIVG
;
A
#
# COMPACT_ATOMS: atom_id res chain seq x y z
N MET A 1 16.44 -6.86 -4.80
CA MET A 1 15.93 -6.61 -6.18
C MET A 1 16.16 -5.16 -6.54
N THR A 2 16.79 -4.89 -7.69
CA THR A 2 17.05 -3.50 -8.13
C THR A 2 15.69 -2.82 -8.43
N GLN A 3 15.35 -1.78 -7.68
CA GLN A 3 14.12 -1.02 -7.85
C GLN A 3 14.26 -0.10 -9.07
N HIS A 4 13.64 -0.47 -10.18
CA HIS A 4 13.65 0.36 -11.38
C HIS A 4 12.48 1.35 -11.35
N PHE A 5 12.77 2.63 -11.14
CA PHE A 5 11.77 3.70 -11.15
C PHE A 5 11.60 4.29 -12.55
N GLN A 6 10.36 4.50 -12.95
CA GLN A 6 9.97 5.15 -14.21
C GLN A 6 9.15 6.40 -13.91
N PRO A 7 9.23 7.46 -14.76
CA PRO A 7 8.36 8.61 -14.61
C PRO A 7 6.87 8.22 -14.60
N ILE A 8 6.03 8.95 -13.87
CA ILE A 8 4.58 8.65 -13.78
C ILE A 8 3.87 8.58 -15.14
N ASN A 9 4.44 9.19 -16.18
CA ASN A 9 3.93 9.06 -17.55
C ASN A 9 3.98 7.62 -18.10
N ALA A 10 4.74 6.71 -17.47
CA ALA A 10 4.70 5.29 -17.78
C ALA A 10 3.29 4.71 -17.67
N PHE A 11 2.44 5.27 -16.80
CA PHE A 11 1.03 4.88 -16.67
C PHE A 11 0.18 5.11 -17.94
N LYS A 12 0.68 5.85 -18.95
CA LYS A 12 0.02 5.99 -20.26
C LYS A 12 0.26 4.78 -21.18
N LYS A 13 1.20 3.92 -20.84
CA LYS A 13 1.63 2.79 -21.68
C LYS A 13 1.11 1.46 -21.13
N GLU A 14 0.85 0.50 -22.01
CA GLU A 14 0.67 -0.89 -21.60
C GLU A 14 1.99 -1.46 -21.06
N PRO A 15 1.95 -2.33 -20.06
CA PRO A 15 0.77 -2.81 -19.32
C PRO A 15 0.38 -1.92 -18.13
N TYR A 16 1.08 -0.83 -17.88
CA TYR A 16 1.01 -0.02 -16.65
C TYR A 16 -0.30 0.74 -16.46
N LYS A 17 -0.96 1.14 -17.57
CA LYS A 17 -2.25 1.82 -17.49
C LYS A 17 -3.33 0.97 -16.80
N LYS A 18 -3.22 -0.36 -16.86
CA LYS A 18 -4.10 -1.28 -16.14
C LYS A 18 -3.88 -1.25 -14.63
N VAL A 19 -2.69 -0.95 -14.15
CA VAL A 19 -2.43 -0.74 -12.72
C VAL A 19 -3.08 0.56 -12.25
N LEU A 20 -3.00 1.63 -13.05
CA LEU A 20 -3.60 2.92 -12.70
C LEU A 20 -5.13 2.88 -12.70
N CYS A 21 -5.74 2.12 -13.62
CA CYS A 21 -7.20 2.08 -13.84
C CYS A 21 -7.75 0.65 -13.77
N PHE A 22 -7.30 -0.15 -12.79
CA PHE A 22 -7.78 -1.53 -12.63
C PHE A 22 -9.25 -1.58 -12.21
N PRO A 23 -10.06 -2.52 -12.74
CA PRO A 23 -9.76 -3.52 -13.76
C PRO A 23 -9.98 -3.03 -15.19
N LYS A 24 -10.68 -1.93 -15.42
CA LYS A 24 -11.07 -1.43 -16.74
C LYS A 24 -10.43 -0.08 -17.01
N VAL A 25 -9.63 -0.03 -18.07
CA VAL A 25 -8.94 1.18 -18.51
C VAL A 25 -9.93 2.11 -19.24
N LYS A 26 -9.90 3.42 -18.85
CA LYS A 26 -10.55 4.50 -19.57
C LYS A 26 -9.54 5.64 -19.73
N GLU A 27 -9.27 6.06 -20.95
CA GLU A 27 -8.25 7.09 -21.25
C GLU A 27 -8.52 8.43 -20.52
N SER A 28 -9.78 8.84 -20.43
CA SER A 28 -10.17 10.04 -19.68
C SER A 28 -9.86 9.95 -18.19
N GLU A 29 -9.90 8.74 -17.61
CA GLU A 29 -9.57 8.50 -16.21
C GLU A 29 -8.05 8.51 -16.00
N ILE A 30 -7.26 8.01 -16.96
CA ILE A 30 -5.80 8.05 -16.90
C ILE A 30 -5.31 9.50 -16.79
N GLU A 31 -5.78 10.38 -17.66
CA GLU A 31 -5.38 11.80 -17.65
C GLU A 31 -5.76 12.51 -16.34
N LYS A 32 -6.97 12.25 -15.82
CA LYS A 32 -7.40 12.79 -14.52
C LYS A 32 -6.50 12.32 -13.39
N ARG A 33 -6.19 11.02 -13.33
CA ARG A 33 -5.34 10.42 -12.29
C ARG A 33 -3.89 10.87 -12.38
N LEU A 34 -3.35 11.05 -13.58
CA LEU A 34 -2.01 11.60 -13.75
C LEU A 34 -1.92 13.06 -13.29
N LYS A 35 -2.94 13.89 -13.57
CA LYS A 35 -3.01 15.25 -13.02
C LYS A 35 -3.08 15.25 -11.49
N GLU A 36 -3.82 14.30 -10.90
CA GLU A 36 -3.94 14.12 -9.46
C GLU A 36 -2.60 13.71 -8.83
N LEU A 37 -1.86 12.74 -9.43
CA LEU A 37 -0.53 12.32 -8.98
C LEU A 37 0.49 13.47 -9.01
N LYS A 38 0.49 14.28 -10.08
CA LYS A 38 1.33 15.48 -10.16
C LYS A 38 1.05 16.48 -9.03
N LYS A 39 -0.25 16.74 -8.72
CA LYS A 39 -0.64 17.61 -7.58
C LYS A 39 -0.23 17.05 -6.22
N LEU A 40 -0.12 15.73 -6.10
CA LEU A 40 0.37 15.06 -4.90
C LEU A 40 1.90 15.13 -4.76
N GLY A 41 2.63 15.51 -5.80
CA GLY A 41 4.09 15.55 -5.84
C GLY A 41 4.74 14.21 -6.18
N VAL A 42 3.97 13.25 -6.71
CA VAL A 42 4.52 11.96 -7.17
C VAL A 42 5.18 12.15 -8.52
N THR A 43 6.43 11.76 -8.64
CA THR A 43 7.25 11.94 -9.85
C THR A 43 7.54 10.64 -10.60
N HIS A 44 7.77 9.55 -9.86
CA HIS A 44 8.14 8.24 -10.40
C HIS A 44 7.37 7.13 -9.73
N VAL A 45 7.27 6.00 -10.43
CA VAL A 45 6.66 4.74 -9.94
C VAL A 45 7.57 3.57 -10.29
N SER A 46 7.50 2.51 -9.50
CA SER A 46 8.19 1.26 -9.76
C SER A 46 7.22 0.08 -9.73
N PHE A 47 7.34 -0.78 -10.73
CA PHE A 47 6.52 -1.98 -10.89
C PHE A 47 7.30 -3.20 -10.41
N THR A 48 7.56 -3.22 -9.10
CA THR A 48 8.23 -4.30 -8.36
C THR A 48 7.35 -4.78 -7.23
N GLY A 49 7.59 -5.99 -6.76
CA GLY A 49 6.85 -6.57 -5.64
C GLY A 49 6.53 -8.06 -5.86
N PRO A 50 5.94 -8.70 -4.84
CA PRO A 50 5.68 -10.13 -4.86
C PRO A 50 4.47 -10.51 -5.74
N LEU A 51 3.51 -9.60 -5.94
CA LEU A 51 2.28 -9.89 -6.64
C LEU A 51 2.37 -9.52 -8.12
N GLN A 52 2.04 -10.47 -8.99
CA GLN A 52 1.97 -10.24 -10.44
C GLN A 52 0.54 -9.97 -10.87
N ILE A 53 0.34 -8.87 -11.59
CA ILE A 53 -0.91 -8.51 -12.27
C ILE A 53 -0.58 -8.37 -13.75
N GLU A 54 -1.01 -9.35 -14.55
CA GLU A 54 -0.63 -9.46 -15.96
C GLU A 54 0.90 -9.42 -16.14
N LYS A 55 1.42 -8.39 -16.82
CA LYS A 55 2.86 -8.18 -17.06
C LYS A 55 3.51 -7.20 -16.07
N CYS A 56 2.79 -6.78 -15.02
CA CYS A 56 3.29 -5.87 -13.98
C CYS A 56 3.47 -6.59 -12.66
N ARG A 57 4.51 -6.23 -11.91
CA ARG A 57 4.66 -6.61 -10.51
C ARG A 57 4.27 -5.44 -9.62
N ILE A 58 3.58 -5.73 -8.51
CA ILE A 58 3.11 -4.72 -7.56
C ILE A 58 3.33 -5.21 -6.12
N LEU A 59 3.30 -4.29 -5.15
CA LEU A 59 3.44 -4.62 -3.73
C LEU A 59 2.24 -5.39 -3.19
N GLY A 60 1.04 -4.98 -3.59
CA GLY A 60 -0.18 -5.60 -3.10
C GLY A 60 -1.43 -5.22 -3.90
N LYS A 61 -2.47 -6.05 -3.78
CA LYS A 61 -3.81 -5.83 -4.33
C LYS A 61 -4.84 -6.18 -3.28
N GLY A 62 -5.68 -5.23 -2.95
CA GLY A 62 -6.80 -5.40 -2.05
C GLY A 62 -8.15 -5.13 -2.73
N TYR A 63 -9.21 -5.18 -1.91
CA TYR A 63 -10.57 -4.91 -2.33
C TYR A 63 -10.73 -3.47 -2.85
N VAL A 64 -10.10 -2.50 -2.20
CA VAL A 64 -10.23 -1.07 -2.52
C VAL A 64 -9.20 -0.61 -3.54
N GLY A 65 -7.97 -1.12 -3.50
CA GLY A 65 -6.87 -0.56 -4.26
C GLY A 65 -5.72 -1.51 -4.55
N MET A 66 -4.80 -1.00 -5.35
CA MET A 66 -3.53 -1.63 -5.69
C MET A 66 -2.40 -0.79 -5.10
N VAL A 67 -1.33 -1.43 -4.65
CA VAL A 67 -0.19 -0.75 -4.02
C VAL A 67 1.06 -0.95 -4.87
N VAL A 68 1.72 0.16 -5.19
CA VAL A 68 3.00 0.18 -5.90
C VAL A 68 4.02 1.06 -5.17
N LEU A 69 5.29 0.90 -5.48
CA LEU A 69 6.31 1.85 -5.05
C LEU A 69 6.23 3.13 -5.87
N ALA A 70 6.49 4.25 -5.23
CA ALA A 70 6.55 5.55 -5.89
C ALA A 70 7.66 6.41 -5.28
N LYS A 71 8.04 7.48 -5.99
CA LYS A 71 8.87 8.56 -5.45
C LYS A 71 8.05 9.82 -5.30
N LYS A 72 8.11 10.40 -4.12
CA LYS A 72 7.59 11.71 -3.78
C LYS A 72 8.69 12.52 -3.07
N ASP A 73 9.00 13.71 -3.62
CA ASP A 73 10.04 14.59 -3.04
C ASP A 73 11.36 13.82 -2.76
N ASN A 74 11.78 12.98 -3.71
CA ASN A 74 12.93 12.06 -3.65
C ASN A 74 12.85 10.90 -2.64
N ASN A 75 11.81 10.85 -1.81
CA ASN A 75 11.60 9.74 -0.87
C ASN A 75 10.85 8.59 -1.55
N ILE A 76 11.20 7.37 -1.17
CA ILE A 76 10.45 6.16 -1.57
C ILE A 76 9.24 6.04 -0.67
N VAL A 77 8.07 5.86 -1.28
CA VAL A 77 6.77 5.75 -0.61
C VAL A 77 5.94 4.61 -1.19
N ALA A 78 5.00 4.11 -0.42
CA ALA A 78 3.96 3.22 -0.90
C ALA A 78 2.79 4.08 -1.43
N LEU A 79 2.41 3.85 -2.67
CA LEU A 79 1.30 4.50 -3.35
C LEU A 79 0.15 3.52 -3.51
N LYS A 80 -0.93 3.70 -2.73
CA LYS A 80 -2.17 2.95 -2.91
C LYS A 80 -3.07 3.67 -3.90
N ILE A 81 -3.45 2.96 -4.95
CA ILE A 81 -4.22 3.43 -6.10
C ILE A 81 -5.62 2.85 -6.00
N ARG A 82 -6.65 3.67 -5.83
CA ARG A 82 -8.04 3.21 -5.77
C ARG A 82 -8.44 2.54 -7.08
N ARG A 83 -9.01 1.34 -7.00
CA ARG A 83 -9.58 0.64 -8.16
C ARG A 83 -10.78 1.42 -8.71
N VAL A 84 -11.00 1.36 -10.02
CA VAL A 84 -12.14 2.06 -10.65
C VAL A 84 -13.49 1.39 -10.33
N ASP A 85 -13.47 0.10 -10.01
CA ASP A 85 -14.63 -0.69 -9.56
C ASP A 85 -14.79 -0.76 -8.04
N SER A 86 -13.97 -0.01 -7.29
CA SER A 86 -14.05 0.02 -5.83
C SER A 86 -15.41 0.53 -5.37
N PRO A 87 -16.05 -0.12 -4.38
CA PRO A 87 -17.29 0.38 -3.78
C PRO A 87 -17.07 1.69 -3.01
N ARG A 88 -15.84 1.96 -2.58
CA ARG A 88 -15.47 3.24 -1.94
C ARG A 88 -15.26 4.32 -3.00
N LYS A 89 -16.01 5.43 -2.88
CA LYS A 89 -15.95 6.55 -3.83
C LYS A 89 -14.62 7.31 -3.81
N ASN A 90 -13.90 7.26 -2.70
CA ASN A 90 -12.62 7.94 -2.49
C ASN A 90 -11.78 7.25 -1.41
N MET A 91 -10.54 7.75 -1.20
CA MET A 91 -9.60 7.24 -0.20
C MET A 91 -9.71 7.95 1.18
N THR A 92 -10.72 8.81 1.36
CA THR A 92 -10.82 9.67 2.57
C THR A 92 -10.93 8.84 3.84
N ASN A 93 -11.75 7.79 3.84
CA ASN A 93 -11.93 6.96 5.03
C ASN A 93 -10.66 6.19 5.40
N GLU A 94 -9.99 5.59 4.40
CA GLU A 94 -8.69 4.93 4.66
C GLU A 94 -7.64 5.90 5.19
N ALA A 95 -7.59 7.12 4.65
CA ALA A 95 -6.68 8.15 5.15
C ALA A 95 -7.00 8.57 6.59
N LYS A 96 -8.29 8.63 6.98
CA LYS A 96 -8.70 8.92 8.36
C LYS A 96 -8.28 7.81 9.32
N LEU A 97 -8.55 6.55 8.96
CA LEU A 97 -8.18 5.38 9.77
C LEU A 97 -6.66 5.29 9.94
N LEU A 98 -5.90 5.45 8.85
CA LEU A 98 -4.43 5.44 8.92
C LEU A 98 -3.90 6.55 9.83
N LYS A 99 -4.44 7.77 9.74
CA LYS A 99 -4.06 8.88 10.65
C LYS A 99 -4.43 8.59 12.09
N ALA A 100 -5.54 7.93 12.36
CA ALA A 100 -5.93 7.52 13.71
C ALA A 100 -4.95 6.48 14.26
N ALA A 101 -4.61 5.44 13.50
CA ALA A 101 -3.61 4.45 13.86
C ALA A 101 -2.22 5.08 14.08
N ASN A 102 -1.82 6.07 13.27
CA ASN A 102 -0.56 6.77 13.44
C ASN A 102 -0.46 7.60 14.72
N LYS A 103 -1.57 8.01 15.35
CA LYS A 103 -1.54 8.65 16.68
C LYS A 103 -1.11 7.67 17.78
N LEU A 104 -1.24 6.39 17.52
CA LEU A 104 -0.81 5.27 18.38
C LEU A 104 0.54 4.69 17.96
N ASP A 105 1.21 5.32 16.98
CA ASP A 105 2.42 4.82 16.32
C ASP A 105 2.25 3.44 15.62
N ILE A 106 1.03 3.13 15.19
CA ILE A 106 0.70 1.87 14.52
C ILE A 106 0.59 2.09 13.00
N GLY A 107 1.15 1.14 12.23
CA GLY A 107 1.11 1.10 10.78
C GLY A 107 2.04 2.10 10.08
N PRO A 108 2.05 2.12 8.73
CA PRO A 108 2.88 3.02 7.95
C PRO A 108 2.47 4.48 8.18
N LYS A 109 3.44 5.38 8.24
CA LYS A 109 3.14 6.81 8.44
C LYS A 109 2.36 7.37 7.25
N PHE A 110 1.28 8.09 7.54
CA PHE A 110 0.51 8.82 6.53
C PHE A 110 1.33 9.96 5.94
N VAL A 111 1.37 10.08 4.61
CA VAL A 111 2.06 11.17 3.91
C VAL A 111 1.06 12.14 3.28
N LYS A 112 0.22 11.66 2.38
CA LYS A 112 -0.76 12.50 1.67
C LYS A 112 -1.87 11.64 1.07
N SER A 113 -3.04 12.23 0.82
CA SER A 113 -4.12 11.53 0.14
C SER A 113 -4.90 12.45 -0.78
N SER A 114 -5.64 11.86 -1.69
CA SER A 114 -6.59 12.51 -2.58
C SER A 114 -7.76 11.58 -2.87
N LYS A 115 -8.60 11.93 -3.84
CA LYS A 115 -9.76 11.09 -4.19
C LYS A 115 -9.36 9.65 -4.56
N ASN A 116 -8.31 9.49 -5.38
CA ASN A 116 -7.95 8.19 -5.95
C ASN A 116 -6.66 7.60 -5.37
N PHE A 117 -5.94 8.32 -4.50
CA PHE A 117 -4.63 7.93 -4.03
C PHE A 117 -4.47 8.12 -2.53
N LEU A 118 -3.76 7.17 -1.91
CA LEU A 118 -3.22 7.27 -0.57
C LEU A 118 -1.71 7.03 -0.64
N ILE A 119 -0.93 7.99 -0.14
CA ILE A 119 0.53 7.92 -0.05
C ILE A 119 0.88 7.71 1.41
N MET A 120 1.67 6.70 1.67
CA MET A 120 2.12 6.31 2.99
C MET A 120 3.57 5.84 2.95
N GLU A 121 4.19 5.76 4.08
CA GLU A 121 5.51 5.18 4.26
C GLU A 121 5.62 3.81 3.58
N TYR A 122 6.76 3.56 2.93
CA TYR A 122 7.09 2.23 2.46
C TYR A 122 7.85 1.49 3.57
N ILE A 123 7.23 0.44 4.10
CA ILE A 123 7.88 -0.46 5.05
C ILE A 123 8.60 -1.53 4.25
N GLU A 124 9.92 -1.54 4.32
CA GLU A 124 10.74 -2.60 3.76
C GLU A 124 10.73 -3.79 4.71
N GLY A 125 10.31 -4.95 4.23
CA GLY A 125 10.20 -6.14 5.07
C GLY A 125 9.46 -7.26 4.37
N GLU A 126 9.15 -8.30 5.11
CA GLU A 126 8.48 -9.49 4.63
C GLU A 126 7.13 -9.65 5.30
N LYS A 127 6.22 -10.32 4.61
CA LYS A 127 4.96 -10.72 5.24
C LYS A 127 5.23 -11.66 6.41
N ILE A 128 4.50 -11.49 7.50
CA ILE A 128 4.72 -12.23 8.74
C ILE A 128 4.79 -13.75 8.56
N ILE A 129 3.95 -14.33 7.69
CA ILE A 129 3.94 -15.77 7.43
C ILE A 129 5.20 -16.21 6.69
N ASP A 130 5.65 -15.46 5.71
CA ASP A 130 6.86 -15.78 4.92
C ASP A 130 8.11 -15.63 5.81
N TRP A 131 8.14 -14.59 6.64
CA TRP A 131 9.19 -14.38 7.64
C TRP A 131 9.23 -15.52 8.69
N ALA A 132 8.08 -15.90 9.25
CA ALA A 132 8.00 -16.94 10.29
C ALA A 132 8.38 -18.34 9.77
N LYS A 133 8.22 -18.62 8.48
CA LYS A 133 8.58 -19.91 7.86
C LYS A 133 10.07 -20.05 7.56
N LYS A 134 10.87 -19.01 7.71
CA LYS A 134 12.31 -19.11 7.49
C LYS A 134 12.97 -19.99 8.54
N SER A 135 13.87 -20.84 8.11
CA SER A 135 14.67 -21.70 9.00
C SER A 135 15.55 -20.91 9.97
N THR A 136 15.85 -19.66 9.66
CA THR A 136 16.64 -18.74 10.49
C THR A 136 15.84 -18.05 11.59
N THR A 137 14.50 -18.03 11.50
CA THR A 137 13.64 -17.35 12.47
C THR A 137 13.44 -18.22 13.71
N LYS A 138 13.78 -17.71 14.90
CA LYS A 138 13.66 -18.43 16.14
C LYS A 138 12.25 -18.37 16.72
N PRO A 139 11.77 -19.41 17.42
CA PRO A 139 10.44 -19.40 18.05
C PRO A 139 10.20 -18.22 19.00
N GLN A 140 11.24 -17.76 19.71
CA GLN A 140 11.16 -16.60 20.59
C GLN A 140 10.89 -15.30 19.83
N GLU A 141 11.50 -15.14 18.65
CA GLU A 141 11.28 -13.97 17.76
C GLU A 141 9.85 -13.96 17.23
N ILE A 142 9.36 -15.14 16.81
CA ILE A 142 7.95 -15.28 16.38
C ILE A 142 7.00 -14.88 17.50
N ARG A 143 7.23 -15.39 18.72
CA ARG A 143 6.42 -15.04 19.90
C ARG A 143 6.45 -13.55 20.19
N SER A 144 7.62 -12.92 20.13
CA SER A 144 7.78 -11.48 20.35
C SER A 144 6.99 -10.66 19.34
N VAL A 145 7.12 -10.98 18.05
CA VAL A 145 6.37 -10.30 16.98
C VAL A 145 4.86 -10.48 17.14
N LEU A 146 4.38 -11.70 17.44
CA LEU A 146 2.97 -11.96 17.66
C LEU A 146 2.42 -11.19 18.87
N ASN A 147 3.17 -11.12 19.97
CA ASN A 147 2.78 -10.33 21.15
C ASN A 147 2.67 -8.84 20.80
N ASN A 148 3.59 -8.28 20.00
CA ASN A 148 3.52 -6.90 19.54
C ASN A 148 2.28 -6.67 18.67
N VAL A 149 1.99 -7.57 17.72
CA VAL A 149 0.79 -7.49 16.88
C VAL A 149 -0.48 -7.51 17.73
N LEU A 150 -0.57 -8.42 18.72
CA LEU A 150 -1.72 -8.48 19.62
C LEU A 150 -1.88 -7.21 20.45
N ARG A 151 -0.78 -6.64 20.92
CA ARG A 151 -0.79 -5.36 21.64
C ARG A 151 -1.28 -4.22 20.73
N GLU A 152 -0.80 -4.16 19.51
CA GLU A 152 -1.25 -3.15 18.54
C GLU A 152 -2.73 -3.29 18.20
N CYS A 153 -3.23 -4.52 18.04
CA CYS A 153 -4.66 -4.80 17.85
C CYS A 153 -5.48 -4.28 19.04
N TYR A 154 -5.04 -4.59 20.27
CA TYR A 154 -5.71 -4.09 21.48
C TYR A 154 -5.76 -2.56 21.53
N LEU A 155 -4.65 -1.88 21.21
CA LEU A 155 -4.61 -0.41 21.18
C LEU A 155 -5.52 0.19 20.12
N LEU A 156 -5.65 -0.46 18.95
CA LEU A 156 -6.58 -0.02 17.91
C LEU A 156 -8.04 -0.19 18.38
N ASP A 157 -8.37 -1.33 19.00
CA ASP A 157 -9.71 -1.59 19.53
C ASP A 157 -10.08 -0.60 20.63
N ASP A 158 -9.17 -0.34 21.57
CA ASP A 158 -9.36 0.64 22.67
C ASP A 158 -9.58 2.06 22.13
N ALA A 159 -8.96 2.40 21.00
CA ALA A 159 -9.12 3.68 20.31
C ALA A 159 -10.29 3.72 19.32
N GLU A 160 -11.15 2.69 19.29
CA GLU A 160 -12.27 2.54 18.35
C GLU A 160 -11.85 2.61 16.86
N VAL A 161 -10.62 2.18 16.56
CA VAL A 161 -10.08 2.13 15.20
C VAL A 161 -10.21 0.72 14.63
N ASP A 162 -11.30 0.46 13.93
CA ASP A 162 -11.50 -0.83 13.26
C ASP A 162 -10.57 -0.99 12.06
N HIS A 163 -9.69 -2.00 12.12
CA HIS A 163 -8.83 -2.37 11.00
C HIS A 163 -9.63 -3.05 9.86
N GLY A 164 -10.71 -3.75 10.16
CA GLY A 164 -11.64 -4.39 9.21
C GLY A 164 -11.11 -5.60 8.45
N GLU A 165 -9.82 -5.93 8.52
CA GLU A 165 -9.20 -7.00 7.71
C GLU A 165 -8.17 -7.86 8.48
N LEU A 166 -8.13 -7.79 9.83
CA LEU A 166 -7.16 -8.54 10.66
C LEU A 166 -7.38 -10.06 10.62
N SER A 167 -8.53 -10.54 10.15
CA SER A 167 -8.75 -11.97 9.91
C SER A 167 -7.78 -12.57 8.88
N THR A 168 -7.10 -11.73 8.11
CA THR A 168 -6.08 -12.12 7.13
C THR A 168 -4.73 -11.47 7.46
N ILE A 169 -4.22 -11.76 8.66
CA ILE A 169 -2.98 -11.21 9.21
C ILE A 169 -1.78 -11.35 8.26
N ASP A 170 -1.75 -12.44 7.50
CA ASP A 170 -0.73 -12.74 6.48
C ASP A 170 -0.60 -11.68 5.39
N LYS A 171 -1.64 -10.87 5.19
CA LYS A 171 -1.65 -9.83 4.16
C LYS A 171 -1.32 -8.44 4.70
N HIS A 172 -1.44 -8.24 6.01
CA HIS A 172 -1.47 -6.90 6.61
C HIS A 172 -0.30 -6.63 7.55
N VAL A 173 0.41 -7.66 8.00
CA VAL A 173 1.58 -7.51 8.87
C VAL A 173 2.86 -7.75 8.09
N ILE A 174 3.75 -6.75 8.14
CA ILE A 174 5.09 -6.77 7.55
C ILE A 174 6.09 -6.72 8.69
N VAL A 175 7.05 -7.63 8.67
CA VAL A 175 8.19 -7.68 9.61
C VAL A 175 9.41 -7.17 8.86
N GLY A 176 9.98 -6.06 9.34
CA GLY A 176 11.18 -5.41 8.81
C GLY A 176 12.33 -5.44 9.79
#